data_498611c66cea4774f12b4e7634fbae29
#
_entry.id   498611c66cea4774f12b4e7634fbae29
#
_cell.length_a   1.000
_cell.length_b   1.000
_cell.length_c   1.000
_cell.angle_alpha   90.00
_cell.angle_beta   90.00
_cell.angle_gamma   90.00
#
_symmetry.space_group_name_H-M   'P 1'
#
loop_
_entity.id
_entity.type
_entity.pdbx_description
1 polymer ?
#
loop_
_entity_poly.entity_id
_entity_poly.type
_entity_poly.pdbx_seq_one_letter_code
_entity_poly.pdbx_strand_id
1 'polypeptide(L)'
;MGIEDRHIQSFNGFSSTYAPFILAFGVATFGTLAALFIPGKGSQLLAILLNSLGGWAMFAELDFQPHWAKLLIRPKKTGNVLADIQPALLVKRHLVLCAHLDTHRTPIFYSSPTWHKLFSFLVLLALISMVLGGLVFFLQNALDWAFLRWITAGIFPFQLFSLALVVSADFTPHSPGANDNASGVGVIMGLAARLREEPLQTTAVRLLFTDCEETGSWGMRYYLEGYPQQPGEEWVFIVLDEVGLENIIYLRADGLIRKHKTHPFALNLAREASARSPSIPITERLGLAYTDALPVTIRGIPAVTVCSVPRDPSTAVSHWHQVSDRIEFVSSQALDNSHRFVWEIMQDFDAG
;
A
#
# COMPACT_ATOMS: atom_id res chain seq x y z
N MET A 1 29.96 0.18 0.51
CA MET A 1 29.64 -1.24 0.27
C MET A 1 29.95 -1.54 -1.20
N GLY A 2 30.85 -2.47 -1.53
CA GLY A 2 31.20 -2.78 -2.92
C GLY A 2 30.19 -3.78 -3.53
N ILE A 3 28.93 -3.39 -3.71
CA ILE A 3 27.96 -4.18 -4.47
C ILE A 3 28.10 -3.70 -5.92
N GLU A 4 28.65 -4.58 -6.78
CA GLU A 4 29.07 -4.22 -8.13
C GLU A 4 27.92 -4.17 -9.14
N ASP A 5 26.85 -4.94 -8.90
CA ASP A 5 25.72 -5.11 -9.84
C ASP A 5 24.50 -4.29 -9.39
N ARG A 6 24.64 -2.98 -9.42
CA ARG A 6 23.57 -2.03 -9.07
C ARG A 6 23.04 -1.31 -10.30
N HIS A 7 21.75 -1.20 -10.43
CA HIS A 7 21.13 -0.41 -11.50
C HIS A 7 19.83 0.27 -11.06
N ILE A 8 19.43 1.28 -11.80
CA ILE A 8 18.17 1.99 -11.62
C ILE A 8 17.21 1.55 -12.72
N GLN A 9 16.11 0.94 -12.33
CA GLN A 9 15.01 0.60 -13.23
C GLN A 9 14.06 1.80 -13.32
N SER A 10 14.24 2.65 -14.33
CA SER A 10 13.41 3.86 -14.51
C SER A 10 12.02 3.53 -15.03
N PHE A 11 11.00 4.17 -14.45
CA PHE A 11 9.60 4.06 -14.89
C PHE A 11 8.84 5.37 -14.72
N ASN A 12 7.59 5.39 -15.18
CA ASN A 12 6.67 6.50 -14.98
C ASN A 12 5.68 6.17 -13.87
N GLY A 13 5.84 6.78 -12.70
CA GLY A 13 5.00 6.60 -11.53
C GLY A 13 4.08 7.80 -11.28
N PHE A 14 3.28 7.71 -10.23
CA PHE A 14 2.39 8.79 -9.79
C PHE A 14 2.90 9.38 -8.47
N SER A 15 2.75 10.70 -8.30
CA SER A 15 3.28 11.42 -7.14
C SER A 15 2.22 11.83 -6.13
N SER A 16 0.99 11.37 -6.29
CA SER A 16 -0.12 11.69 -5.39
C SER A 16 -0.98 10.47 -5.15
N THR A 17 -1.11 10.07 -3.91
CA THR A 17 -2.06 9.06 -3.42
C THR A 17 -3.50 9.54 -3.58
N TYR A 18 -3.73 10.86 -3.47
CA TYR A 18 -5.07 11.45 -3.40
C TYR A 18 -5.64 11.89 -4.74
N ALA A 19 -4.81 12.12 -5.77
CA ALA A 19 -5.27 12.58 -7.08
C ALA A 19 -6.37 11.72 -7.73
N PRO A 20 -6.32 10.38 -7.68
CA PRO A 20 -7.41 9.53 -8.18
C PRO A 20 -8.73 9.77 -7.44
N PHE A 21 -8.66 9.93 -6.11
CA PHE A 21 -9.83 10.20 -5.27
C PHE A 21 -10.38 11.62 -5.49
N ILE A 22 -9.51 12.62 -5.67
CA ILE A 22 -9.92 14.00 -6.03
C ILE A 22 -10.71 13.99 -7.33
N LEU A 23 -10.26 13.26 -8.35
CA LEU A 23 -10.98 13.15 -9.61
C LEU A 23 -12.31 12.40 -9.44
N ALA A 24 -12.32 11.29 -8.70
CA ALA A 24 -13.52 10.50 -8.43
C ALA A 24 -14.60 11.32 -7.70
N PHE A 25 -14.22 12.01 -6.61
CA PHE A 25 -15.13 12.90 -5.88
C PHE A 25 -15.50 14.13 -6.68
N GLY A 26 -14.57 14.71 -7.43
CA GLY A 26 -14.81 15.88 -8.26
C GLY A 26 -15.91 15.65 -9.30
N VAL A 27 -15.82 14.56 -10.05
CA VAL A 27 -16.86 14.24 -11.05
C VAL A 27 -18.21 13.90 -10.42
N ALA A 28 -18.23 13.14 -9.31
CA ALA A 28 -19.46 12.80 -8.61
C ALA A 28 -20.15 14.05 -8.03
N THR A 29 -19.38 14.91 -7.34
CA THR A 29 -19.88 16.18 -6.77
C THR A 29 -20.39 17.12 -7.85
N PHE A 30 -19.69 17.23 -8.97
CA PHE A 30 -20.13 18.03 -10.11
C PHE A 30 -21.43 17.52 -10.70
N GLY A 31 -21.58 16.22 -10.89
CA GLY A 31 -22.82 15.60 -11.37
C GLY A 31 -24.00 15.89 -10.43
N THR A 32 -23.79 15.72 -9.12
CA THR A 32 -24.79 16.01 -8.09
C THR A 32 -25.19 17.49 -8.08
N LEU A 33 -24.22 18.40 -8.18
CA LEU A 33 -24.42 19.84 -8.26
C LEU A 33 -25.28 20.20 -9.51
N ALA A 34 -24.93 19.65 -10.67
CA ALA A 34 -25.66 19.89 -11.91
C ALA A 34 -27.14 19.49 -11.78
N ALA A 35 -27.42 18.32 -11.18
CA ALA A 35 -28.80 17.85 -10.99
C ALA A 35 -29.61 18.68 -9.96
N LEU A 36 -28.93 19.31 -8.99
CA LEU A 36 -29.58 20.18 -8.01
C LEU A 36 -30.00 21.52 -8.61
N PHE A 37 -29.16 22.11 -9.46
CA PHE A 37 -29.32 23.49 -9.90
C PHE A 37 -29.79 23.63 -11.36
N ILE A 38 -29.63 22.60 -12.19
CA ILE A 38 -30.08 22.59 -13.58
C ILE A 38 -31.32 21.70 -13.68
N PRO A 39 -32.52 22.28 -13.94
CA PRO A 39 -33.73 21.47 -14.06
C PRO A 39 -33.70 20.63 -15.34
N GLY A 40 -34.33 19.44 -15.28
CA GLY A 40 -34.56 18.59 -16.43
C GLY A 40 -33.90 17.23 -16.35
N LYS A 41 -34.36 16.31 -17.21
CA LYS A 41 -33.88 14.92 -17.24
C LYS A 41 -32.40 14.80 -17.67
N GLY A 42 -31.91 15.74 -18.48
CA GLY A 42 -30.53 15.72 -18.95
C GLY A 42 -29.50 15.87 -17.81
N SER A 43 -29.75 16.78 -16.85
CA SER A 43 -28.88 16.96 -15.69
C SER A 43 -28.91 15.75 -14.75
N GLN A 44 -30.08 15.09 -14.63
CA GLN A 44 -30.21 13.86 -13.85
C GLN A 44 -29.43 12.69 -14.51
N LEU A 45 -29.52 12.53 -15.83
CA LEU A 45 -28.73 11.54 -16.57
C LEU A 45 -27.22 11.79 -16.44
N LEU A 46 -26.82 13.05 -16.52
CA LEU A 46 -25.41 13.44 -16.28
C LEU A 46 -24.97 13.07 -14.86
N ALA A 47 -25.81 13.32 -13.85
CA ALA A 47 -25.51 12.96 -12.46
C ALA A 47 -25.39 11.45 -12.25
N ILE A 48 -26.25 10.65 -12.88
CA ILE A 48 -26.15 9.18 -12.85
C ILE A 48 -24.81 8.76 -13.40
N LEU A 49 -24.44 9.24 -14.58
CA LEU A 49 -23.16 8.89 -15.24
C LEU A 49 -21.97 9.26 -14.37
N LEU A 50 -21.92 10.52 -13.88
CA LEU A 50 -20.75 11.04 -13.15
C LEU A 50 -20.62 10.42 -11.76
N ASN A 51 -21.70 10.13 -11.04
CA ASN A 51 -21.64 9.39 -9.77
C ASN A 51 -21.21 7.94 -10.00
N SER A 52 -21.67 7.30 -11.05
CA SER A 52 -21.24 5.93 -11.40
C SER A 52 -19.76 5.88 -11.78
N LEU A 53 -19.27 6.84 -12.56
CA LEU A 53 -17.86 6.97 -12.91
C LEU A 53 -16.98 7.25 -11.68
N GLY A 54 -17.43 8.12 -10.78
CA GLY A 54 -16.74 8.42 -9.52
C GLY A 54 -16.67 7.19 -8.61
N GLY A 55 -17.82 6.52 -8.41
CA GLY A 55 -17.89 5.30 -7.60
C GLY A 55 -17.03 4.17 -8.15
N TRP A 56 -17.03 3.97 -9.48
CA TRP A 56 -16.15 2.99 -10.13
C TRP A 56 -14.67 3.33 -9.93
N ALA A 57 -14.27 4.58 -10.17
CA ALA A 57 -12.87 4.98 -10.00
C ALA A 57 -12.40 4.81 -8.55
N MET A 58 -13.23 5.22 -7.57
CA MET A 58 -12.93 5.04 -6.16
C MET A 58 -12.80 3.57 -5.77
N PHE A 59 -13.76 2.71 -6.17
CA PHE A 59 -13.70 1.29 -5.89
C PHE A 59 -12.48 0.63 -6.54
N ALA A 60 -12.22 0.94 -7.82
CA ALA A 60 -11.11 0.37 -8.57
C ALA A 60 -9.74 0.80 -7.99
N GLU A 61 -9.61 2.06 -7.53
CA GLU A 61 -8.39 2.51 -6.84
C GLU A 61 -8.14 1.72 -5.57
N LEU A 62 -9.16 1.58 -4.72
CA LEU A 62 -9.07 0.83 -3.46
C LEU A 62 -8.86 -0.69 -3.65
N ASP A 63 -9.24 -1.24 -4.80
CA ASP A 63 -9.06 -2.67 -5.16
C ASP A 63 -7.89 -2.90 -6.16
N PHE A 64 -7.05 -1.90 -6.36
CA PHE A 64 -5.86 -1.97 -7.22
C PHE A 64 -6.14 -2.27 -8.70
N GLN A 65 -7.34 -1.93 -9.18
CA GLN A 65 -7.75 -2.14 -10.55
C GLN A 65 -7.46 -0.92 -11.45
N PRO A 66 -7.23 -1.11 -12.75
CA PRO A 66 -7.15 0.00 -13.71
C PRO A 66 -8.46 0.78 -13.79
N HIS A 67 -8.38 2.11 -13.88
CA HIS A 67 -9.56 2.95 -14.05
C HIS A 67 -9.22 4.29 -14.74
N TRP A 68 -10.27 4.98 -15.20
CA TRP A 68 -10.17 6.17 -16.05
C TRP A 68 -9.43 7.35 -15.38
N ALA A 69 -9.56 7.54 -14.06
CA ALA A 69 -8.96 8.71 -13.41
C ALA A 69 -7.43 8.71 -13.52
N LYS A 70 -6.78 7.54 -13.52
CA LYS A 70 -5.32 7.44 -13.72
C LYS A 70 -4.86 7.88 -15.11
N LEU A 71 -5.73 7.81 -16.11
CA LEU A 71 -5.42 8.30 -17.46
C LEU A 71 -5.30 9.84 -17.52
N LEU A 72 -5.92 10.54 -16.56
CA LEU A 72 -5.91 12.00 -16.47
C LEU A 72 -4.79 12.54 -15.56
N ILE A 73 -4.15 11.69 -14.77
CA ILE A 73 -3.06 12.08 -13.88
C ILE A 73 -1.76 11.98 -14.66
N ARG A 74 -1.01 13.10 -14.71
CA ARG A 74 0.27 13.12 -15.41
C ARG A 74 1.31 12.31 -14.62
N PRO A 75 1.86 11.23 -15.19
CA PRO A 75 2.91 10.48 -14.55
C PRO A 75 4.22 11.27 -14.49
N LYS A 76 5.06 10.95 -13.51
CA LYS A 76 6.41 11.52 -13.38
C LYS A 76 7.45 10.41 -13.49
N LYS A 77 8.60 10.76 -14.10
CA LYS A 77 9.72 9.83 -14.21
C LYS A 77 10.33 9.59 -12.84
N THR A 78 10.48 8.34 -12.48
CA THR A 78 11.09 7.85 -11.24
C THR A 78 11.78 6.52 -11.47
N GLY A 79 12.18 5.76 -10.42
CA GLY A 79 12.81 4.46 -10.61
C GLY A 79 13.03 3.68 -9.33
N ASN A 80 13.05 2.36 -9.47
CA ASN A 80 13.50 1.44 -8.45
C ASN A 80 15.03 1.36 -8.43
N VAL A 81 15.61 1.12 -7.27
CA VAL A 81 17.04 0.82 -7.13
C VAL A 81 17.21 -0.67 -6.87
N LEU A 82 18.02 -1.32 -7.67
CA LEU A 82 18.26 -2.77 -7.59
C LEU A 82 19.74 -3.06 -7.38
N ALA A 83 20.01 -4.14 -6.64
CA ALA A 83 21.34 -4.69 -6.51
C ALA A 83 21.27 -6.21 -6.26
N ASP A 84 22.17 -6.97 -6.84
CA ASP A 84 22.21 -8.42 -6.71
C ASP A 84 23.41 -8.88 -5.88
N ILE A 85 23.19 -9.87 -5.02
CA ILE A 85 24.22 -10.55 -4.21
C ILE A 85 24.19 -12.03 -4.59
N GLN A 86 25.32 -12.52 -5.09
CA GLN A 86 25.44 -13.90 -5.53
C GLN A 86 25.65 -14.84 -4.35
N PRO A 87 25.16 -16.09 -4.43
CA PRO A 87 25.43 -17.13 -3.43
C PRO A 87 26.86 -17.65 -3.51
N ALA A 88 27.26 -18.45 -2.51
CA ALA A 88 28.57 -19.10 -2.48
C ALA A 88 28.74 -20.17 -3.57
N LEU A 89 27.65 -20.82 -3.99
CA LEU A 89 27.62 -21.89 -4.99
C LEU A 89 26.74 -21.48 -6.19
N LEU A 90 26.44 -22.45 -7.07
CA LEU A 90 25.56 -22.25 -8.21
C LEU A 90 24.14 -21.85 -7.75
N VAL A 91 23.57 -20.84 -8.42
CA VAL A 91 22.22 -20.35 -8.15
C VAL A 91 21.18 -21.44 -8.43
N LYS A 92 20.35 -21.74 -7.46
CA LYS A 92 19.19 -22.62 -7.57
C LYS A 92 17.88 -21.90 -7.25
N ARG A 93 17.95 -20.84 -6.44
CA ARG A 93 16.80 -20.09 -5.91
C ARG A 93 17.05 -18.59 -5.96
N HIS A 94 15.99 -17.84 -5.92
CA HIS A 94 16.04 -16.39 -5.92
C HIS A 94 15.20 -15.82 -4.78
N LEU A 95 15.76 -14.90 -4.02
CA LEU A 95 15.09 -14.19 -2.94
C LEU A 95 15.15 -12.70 -3.22
N VAL A 96 14.01 -12.01 -3.09
CA VAL A 96 13.93 -10.56 -3.22
C VAL A 96 13.65 -9.95 -1.85
N LEU A 97 14.57 -9.12 -1.36
CA LEU A 97 14.35 -8.26 -0.19
C LEU A 97 13.86 -6.91 -0.70
N CYS A 98 12.66 -6.50 -0.30
CA CYS A 98 12.04 -5.28 -0.78
C CYS A 98 11.68 -4.33 0.36
N ALA A 99 11.96 -3.03 0.16
CA ALA A 99 11.45 -1.91 0.96
C ALA A 99 11.27 -0.69 0.06
N HIS A 100 10.27 0.15 0.33
CA HIS A 100 10.05 1.35 -0.47
C HIS A 100 10.86 2.55 0.04
N LEU A 101 11.05 3.54 -0.86
CA LEU A 101 11.86 4.74 -0.61
C LEU A 101 11.01 6.00 -0.46
N ASP A 102 9.81 6.00 -0.99
CA ASP A 102 8.88 7.12 -0.92
C ASP A 102 8.17 7.19 0.44
N THR A 103 7.59 8.35 0.76
CA THR A 103 6.90 8.61 2.02
C THR A 103 5.54 9.22 1.77
N HIS A 104 4.57 8.87 2.62
CA HIS A 104 3.20 9.34 2.53
C HIS A 104 3.03 10.81 2.95
N ARG A 105 1.95 11.43 2.51
CA ARG A 105 1.43 12.69 3.04
C ARG A 105 0.94 12.50 4.47
N THR A 106 0.87 13.62 5.24
CA THR A 106 0.48 13.59 6.66
C THR A 106 -0.90 14.21 6.92
N PRO A 107 -1.98 13.67 6.33
CA PRO A 107 -3.30 14.22 6.53
C PRO A 107 -3.84 13.96 7.94
N ILE A 108 -4.77 14.80 8.38
CA ILE A 108 -5.31 14.77 9.74
C ILE A 108 -5.92 13.43 10.15
N PHE A 109 -6.41 12.64 9.20
CA PHE A 109 -7.08 11.38 9.50
C PHE A 109 -6.12 10.24 9.92
N TYR A 110 -4.80 10.44 9.86
CA TYR A 110 -3.80 9.56 10.49
C TYR A 110 -3.34 10.08 11.85
N SER A 111 -3.77 11.26 12.30
CA SER A 111 -3.26 11.92 13.52
C SER A 111 -3.65 11.21 14.84
N SER A 112 -4.61 10.31 14.82
CA SER A 112 -4.97 9.48 15.98
C SER A 112 -5.78 8.25 15.58
N PRO A 113 -5.85 7.21 16.43
CA PRO A 113 -6.69 6.03 16.19
C PRO A 113 -8.18 6.36 16.00
N THR A 114 -8.67 7.41 16.67
CA THR A 114 -10.05 7.87 16.53
C THR A 114 -10.28 8.50 15.15
N TRP A 115 -9.36 9.35 14.70
CA TRP A 115 -9.43 9.94 13.36
C TRP A 115 -9.31 8.87 12.28
N HIS A 116 -8.45 7.88 12.46
CA HIS A 116 -8.30 6.79 11.50
C HIS A 116 -9.58 5.94 11.38
N LYS A 117 -10.23 5.60 12.51
CA LYS A 117 -11.52 4.88 12.50
C LYS A 117 -12.62 5.72 11.82
N LEU A 118 -12.68 7.01 12.14
CA LEU A 118 -13.63 7.93 11.51
C LEU A 118 -13.38 8.02 10.01
N PHE A 119 -12.13 8.14 9.58
CA PHE A 119 -11.76 8.17 8.17
C PHE A 119 -12.18 6.89 7.43
N SER A 120 -11.90 5.71 8.00
CA SER A 120 -12.30 4.43 7.40
C SER A 120 -13.82 4.35 7.23
N PHE A 121 -14.59 4.84 8.21
CA PHE A 121 -16.04 4.93 8.12
C PHE A 121 -16.48 5.94 7.04
N LEU A 122 -15.84 7.11 6.96
CA LEU A 122 -16.13 8.11 5.95
C LEU A 122 -15.82 7.62 4.52
N VAL A 123 -14.75 6.85 4.33
CA VAL A 123 -14.43 6.22 3.03
C VAL A 123 -15.55 5.28 2.58
N LEU A 124 -16.06 4.45 3.50
CA LEU A 124 -17.20 3.58 3.21
C LEU A 124 -18.46 4.39 2.86
N LEU A 125 -18.79 5.40 3.65
CA LEU A 125 -19.94 6.28 3.37
C LEU A 125 -19.77 7.04 2.06
N ALA A 126 -18.56 7.44 1.73
CA ALA A 126 -18.26 8.14 0.48
C ALA A 126 -18.54 7.24 -0.74
N LEU A 127 -18.07 6.00 -0.70
CA LEU A 127 -18.38 5.02 -1.74
C LEU A 127 -19.90 4.77 -1.84
N ILE A 128 -20.55 4.56 -0.69
CA ILE A 128 -22.01 4.40 -0.62
C ILE A 128 -22.73 5.63 -1.20
N SER A 129 -22.27 6.85 -0.90
CA SER A 129 -22.90 8.08 -1.40
C SER A 129 -22.86 8.21 -2.91
N MET A 130 -21.79 7.74 -3.57
CA MET A 130 -21.67 7.74 -5.01
C MET A 130 -22.61 6.69 -5.64
N VAL A 131 -22.63 5.48 -5.08
CA VAL A 131 -23.52 4.40 -5.56
C VAL A 131 -25.00 4.78 -5.33
N LEU A 132 -25.35 5.24 -4.13
CA LEU A 132 -26.71 5.70 -3.83
C LEU A 132 -27.07 6.95 -4.62
N GLY A 133 -26.11 7.87 -4.83
CA GLY A 133 -26.32 9.04 -5.70
C GLY A 133 -26.75 8.63 -7.09
N GLY A 134 -26.02 7.72 -7.73
CA GLY A 134 -26.41 7.18 -9.03
C GLY A 134 -27.82 6.57 -9.03
N LEU A 135 -28.16 5.75 -8.01
CA LEU A 135 -29.47 5.13 -7.85
C LEU A 135 -30.58 6.17 -7.61
N VAL A 136 -30.35 7.13 -6.71
CA VAL A 136 -31.33 8.19 -6.39
C VAL A 136 -31.66 9.02 -7.64
N PHE A 137 -30.64 9.41 -8.41
CA PHE A 137 -30.85 10.12 -9.67
C PHE A 137 -31.56 9.28 -10.71
N PHE A 138 -31.28 7.97 -10.79
CA PHE A 138 -32.00 7.05 -11.66
C PHE A 138 -33.49 6.98 -11.28
N LEU A 139 -33.81 6.80 -10.00
CA LEU A 139 -35.19 6.76 -9.50
C LEU A 139 -35.89 8.09 -9.69
N GLN A 140 -35.22 9.20 -9.46
CA GLN A 140 -35.78 10.53 -9.68
C GLN A 140 -36.10 10.78 -11.16
N ASN A 141 -35.24 10.33 -12.06
CA ASN A 141 -35.46 10.42 -13.51
C ASN A 141 -36.63 9.54 -13.98
N ALA A 142 -36.77 8.33 -13.41
CA ALA A 142 -37.77 7.35 -13.77
C ALA A 142 -39.18 7.64 -13.16
N LEU A 143 -39.21 8.07 -11.89
CA LEU A 143 -40.43 8.11 -11.07
C LEU A 143 -40.89 9.55 -10.75
N ASP A 144 -40.05 10.56 -10.98
CA ASP A 144 -40.29 12.00 -10.71
C ASP A 144 -40.76 12.30 -9.27
N TRP A 145 -40.28 11.54 -8.30
CA TRP A 145 -40.66 11.70 -6.89
C TRP A 145 -39.95 12.90 -6.26
N ALA A 146 -40.70 13.92 -5.90
CA ALA A 146 -40.17 15.18 -5.37
C ALA A 146 -39.32 15.01 -4.10
N PHE A 147 -39.63 14.00 -3.24
CA PHE A 147 -38.88 13.79 -2.00
C PHE A 147 -37.42 13.34 -2.24
N LEU A 148 -37.12 12.72 -3.41
CA LEU A 148 -35.76 12.30 -3.77
C LEU A 148 -34.80 13.52 -3.88
N ARG A 149 -35.31 14.71 -4.14
CA ARG A 149 -34.51 15.94 -4.13
C ARG A 149 -33.90 16.24 -2.76
N TRP A 150 -34.60 15.91 -1.67
CA TRP A 150 -34.08 16.09 -0.33
C TRP A 150 -32.93 15.12 -0.01
N ILE A 151 -33.00 13.87 -0.54
CA ILE A 151 -31.91 12.92 -0.42
C ILE A 151 -30.67 13.43 -1.19
N THR A 152 -30.87 13.92 -2.42
CA THR A 152 -29.82 14.54 -3.22
C THR A 152 -29.19 15.75 -2.51
N ALA A 153 -30.04 16.61 -1.89
CA ALA A 153 -29.56 17.75 -1.12
C ALA A 153 -28.70 17.34 0.10
N GLY A 154 -28.95 16.14 0.67
CA GLY A 154 -28.08 15.57 1.73
C GLY A 154 -26.79 14.94 1.20
N ILE A 155 -26.82 14.31 0.02
CA ILE A 155 -25.64 13.69 -0.60
C ILE A 155 -24.60 14.76 -1.00
N PHE A 156 -25.03 15.88 -1.54
CA PHE A 156 -24.13 16.92 -2.06
C PHE A 156 -23.14 17.47 -1.03
N PRO A 157 -23.55 17.97 0.16
CA PRO A 157 -22.61 18.49 1.14
C PRO A 157 -21.65 17.43 1.65
N PHE A 158 -22.07 16.16 1.71
CA PHE A 158 -21.20 15.06 2.09
C PHE A 158 -20.12 14.77 1.02
N GLN A 159 -20.49 14.75 -0.26
CA GLN A 159 -19.53 14.58 -1.36
C GLN A 159 -18.56 15.77 -1.45
N LEU A 160 -19.07 17.00 -1.27
CA LEU A 160 -18.25 18.19 -1.25
C LEU A 160 -17.26 18.19 -0.08
N PHE A 161 -17.71 17.78 1.12
CA PHE A 161 -16.83 17.61 2.29
C PHE A 161 -15.75 16.55 2.03
N SER A 162 -16.13 15.41 1.45
CA SER A 162 -15.17 14.34 1.12
C SER A 162 -14.14 14.81 0.09
N LEU A 163 -14.59 15.56 -0.93
CA LEU A 163 -13.69 16.19 -1.91
C LEU A 163 -12.73 17.16 -1.23
N ALA A 164 -13.23 18.04 -0.37
CA ALA A 164 -12.40 18.99 0.36
C ALA A 164 -11.37 18.29 1.26
N LEU A 165 -11.78 17.20 1.91
CA LEU A 165 -10.90 16.40 2.77
C LEU A 165 -9.74 15.79 1.98
N VAL A 166 -10.00 15.14 0.83
CA VAL A 166 -8.93 14.51 0.02
C VAL A 166 -8.07 15.56 -0.70
N VAL A 167 -8.65 16.70 -1.10
CA VAL A 167 -7.87 17.83 -1.61
C VAL A 167 -6.94 18.36 -0.53
N SER A 168 -7.44 18.61 0.70
CA SER A 168 -6.59 19.07 1.79
C SER A 168 -5.48 18.09 2.13
N ALA A 169 -5.73 16.79 2.04
CA ALA A 169 -4.74 15.74 2.27
C ALA A 169 -3.57 15.83 1.29
N ASP A 170 -3.83 16.09 0.03
CA ASP A 170 -2.80 16.19 -1.02
C ASP A 170 -1.86 17.40 -0.85
N PHE A 171 -2.26 18.41 -0.07
CA PHE A 171 -1.44 19.58 0.24
C PHE A 171 -0.73 19.52 1.60
N THR A 172 -0.89 18.45 2.38
CA THR A 172 -0.13 18.28 3.62
C THR A 172 1.36 18.00 3.33
N PRO A 173 2.28 18.27 4.28
CA PRO A 173 3.68 17.89 4.11
C PRO A 173 3.83 16.36 4.00
N HIS A 174 4.96 15.90 3.50
CA HIS A 174 5.34 14.48 3.56
C HIS A 174 5.81 14.10 4.96
N SER A 175 5.58 12.84 5.35
CA SER A 175 6.18 12.23 6.53
C SER A 175 7.71 12.23 6.42
N PRO A 176 8.45 12.39 7.53
CA PRO A 176 9.89 12.12 7.55
C PRO A 176 10.25 10.67 7.20
N GLY A 177 9.34 9.71 7.39
CA GLY A 177 9.47 8.34 6.93
C GLY A 177 10.53 7.51 7.65
N ALA A 178 10.74 7.76 8.96
CA ALA A 178 11.78 7.04 9.70
C ALA A 178 11.41 5.57 9.93
N ASN A 179 10.16 5.32 10.34
CA ASN A 179 9.65 3.96 10.43
C ASN A 179 9.07 3.50 9.09
N ASP A 180 8.35 4.37 8.39
CA ASP A 180 7.68 4.14 7.12
C ASP A 180 8.36 4.94 5.98
N ASN A 181 9.44 4.41 5.27
CA ASN A 181 9.96 3.06 5.45
C ASN A 181 11.51 3.04 5.47
N ALA A 182 12.16 4.06 6.05
CA ALA A 182 13.62 4.02 6.22
C ALA A 182 14.06 2.87 7.15
N SER A 183 13.18 2.39 8.05
CA SER A 183 13.43 1.23 8.90
C SER A 183 13.63 -0.05 8.08
N GLY A 184 12.75 -0.32 7.11
CA GLY A 184 12.85 -1.45 6.20
C GLY A 184 14.12 -1.37 5.33
N VAL A 185 14.40 -0.20 4.77
CA VAL A 185 15.64 0.07 4.01
C VAL A 185 16.88 -0.21 4.87
N GLY A 186 16.89 0.27 6.12
CA GLY A 186 18.01 0.07 7.04
C GLY A 186 18.26 -1.40 7.36
N VAL A 187 17.20 -2.18 7.61
CA VAL A 187 17.29 -3.62 7.87
C VAL A 187 17.83 -4.37 6.63
N ILE A 188 17.34 -4.04 5.43
CA ILE A 188 17.85 -4.65 4.17
C ILE A 188 19.34 -4.32 3.98
N MET A 189 19.77 -3.11 4.26
CA MET A 189 21.18 -2.73 4.17
C MET A 189 22.04 -3.48 5.17
N GLY A 190 21.53 -3.74 6.39
CA GLY A 190 22.18 -4.59 7.39
C GLY A 190 22.32 -6.05 6.92
N LEU A 191 21.23 -6.61 6.35
CA LEU A 191 21.23 -7.95 5.75
C LEU A 191 22.21 -8.06 4.57
N ALA A 192 22.28 -7.02 3.73
CA ALA A 192 23.23 -6.97 2.63
C ALA A 192 24.70 -6.96 3.12
N ALA A 193 24.99 -6.25 4.23
CA ALA A 193 26.31 -6.28 4.83
C ALA A 193 26.64 -7.69 5.36
N ARG A 194 25.70 -8.34 6.03
CA ARG A 194 25.86 -9.71 6.54
C ARG A 194 26.04 -10.75 5.41
N LEU A 195 25.27 -10.67 4.34
CA LEU A 195 25.37 -11.56 3.18
C LEU A 195 26.75 -11.53 2.50
N ARG A 196 27.49 -10.45 2.62
CA ARG A 196 28.86 -10.35 2.10
C ARG A 196 29.87 -11.14 2.95
N GLU A 197 29.61 -11.26 4.23
CA GLU A 197 30.45 -12.01 5.18
C GLU A 197 30.00 -13.47 5.27
N GLU A 198 28.68 -13.68 5.24
CA GLU A 198 28.00 -14.97 5.35
C GLU A 198 27.06 -15.18 4.15
N PRO A 199 27.57 -15.47 2.93
CA PRO A 199 26.71 -15.63 1.75
C PRO A 199 25.84 -16.90 1.89
N LEU A 200 24.61 -16.83 1.37
CA LEU A 200 23.76 -18.01 1.23
C LEU A 200 24.42 -19.03 0.30
N GLN A 201 24.05 -20.30 0.43
CA GLN A 201 24.73 -21.36 -0.31
C GLN A 201 24.32 -21.42 -1.78
N THR A 202 23.00 -21.38 -2.05
CA THR A 202 22.45 -21.59 -3.40
C THR A 202 21.41 -20.52 -3.79
N THR A 203 21.09 -19.58 -2.92
CA THR A 203 20.08 -18.54 -3.13
C THR A 203 20.72 -17.22 -3.51
N ALA A 204 20.47 -16.74 -4.72
CA ALA A 204 20.78 -15.37 -5.12
C ALA A 204 19.80 -14.42 -4.46
N VAL A 205 20.34 -13.31 -3.88
CA VAL A 205 19.52 -12.29 -3.20
C VAL A 205 19.51 -11.01 -4.00
N ARG A 206 18.32 -10.56 -4.37
CA ARG A 206 18.09 -9.26 -4.97
C ARG A 206 17.60 -8.28 -3.91
N LEU A 207 18.30 -7.16 -3.78
CA LEU A 207 17.84 -6.01 -3.04
C LEU A 207 17.01 -5.14 -3.97
N LEU A 208 15.76 -4.88 -3.62
CA LEU A 208 14.82 -4.08 -4.40
C LEU A 208 14.31 -2.94 -3.54
N PHE A 209 14.72 -1.73 -3.87
CA PHE A 209 14.20 -0.53 -3.24
C PHE A 209 13.22 0.12 -4.22
N THR A 210 11.94 0.02 -3.90
CA THR A 210 10.84 0.50 -4.75
C THR A 210 10.56 1.98 -4.51
N ASP A 211 10.01 2.63 -5.52
CA ASP A 211 9.43 3.97 -5.40
C ASP A 211 7.94 3.93 -5.75
N CYS A 212 7.17 4.92 -5.29
CA CYS A 212 5.73 5.02 -5.50
C CYS A 212 4.94 3.84 -4.91
N GLU A 213 5.37 3.32 -3.75
CA GLU A 213 4.58 2.39 -2.96
C GLU A 213 3.32 3.09 -2.47
N GLU A 214 3.47 4.23 -1.83
CA GLU A 214 2.44 5.07 -1.21
C GLU A 214 1.35 5.56 -2.17
N THR A 215 1.62 5.47 -3.45
CA THR A 215 0.68 5.86 -4.51
C THR A 215 0.05 4.65 -5.23
N GLY A 216 0.25 3.44 -4.70
CA GLY A 216 -0.33 2.19 -5.19
C GLY A 216 0.67 1.15 -5.68
N SER A 217 1.81 1.01 -5.02
CA SER A 217 2.87 0.03 -5.29
C SER A 217 3.33 0.02 -6.76
N TRP A 218 3.49 1.21 -7.36
CA TRP A 218 3.84 1.32 -8.80
C TRP A 218 5.24 0.79 -9.08
N GLY A 219 6.19 1.00 -8.17
CA GLY A 219 7.55 0.46 -8.31
C GLY A 219 7.56 -1.06 -8.41
N MET A 220 6.86 -1.74 -7.50
CA MET A 220 6.74 -3.20 -7.53
C MET A 220 5.98 -3.69 -8.76
N ARG A 221 4.87 -3.03 -9.15
CA ARG A 221 4.12 -3.39 -10.36
C ARG A 221 5.00 -3.34 -11.59
N TYR A 222 5.77 -2.26 -11.75
CA TYR A 222 6.68 -2.09 -12.88
C TYR A 222 7.83 -3.10 -12.85
N TYR A 223 8.39 -3.38 -11.66
CA TYR A 223 9.39 -4.41 -11.48
C TYR A 223 8.89 -5.77 -12.00
N LEU A 224 7.68 -6.15 -11.61
CA LEU A 224 7.07 -7.43 -12.00
C LEU A 224 6.71 -7.51 -13.51
N GLU A 225 6.51 -6.39 -14.20
CA GLU A 225 6.31 -6.36 -15.66
C GLU A 225 7.60 -6.63 -16.43
N GLY A 226 8.72 -6.11 -15.93
CA GLY A 226 10.04 -6.25 -16.55
C GLY A 226 10.80 -7.50 -16.13
N TYR A 227 10.25 -8.29 -15.20
CA TYR A 227 10.93 -9.43 -14.60
C TYR A 227 10.12 -10.72 -14.78
N PRO A 228 10.22 -11.37 -15.95
CA PRO A 228 9.57 -12.65 -16.16
C PRO A 228 10.25 -13.72 -15.30
N GLN A 229 9.47 -14.39 -14.45
CA GLN A 229 9.92 -15.62 -13.81
C GLN A 229 10.17 -16.67 -14.90
N GLN A 230 11.34 -17.28 -14.90
CA GLN A 230 11.60 -18.38 -15.81
C GLN A 230 10.96 -19.67 -15.26
N PRO A 231 10.37 -20.52 -16.12
CA PRO A 231 9.82 -21.79 -15.66
C PRO A 231 10.90 -22.61 -14.95
N GLY A 232 10.60 -23.07 -13.73
CA GLY A 232 11.50 -23.89 -12.92
C GLY A 232 12.38 -23.11 -11.94
N GLU A 233 12.32 -21.77 -11.90
CA GLU A 233 12.98 -20.97 -10.89
C GLU A 233 12.09 -20.80 -9.65
N GLU A 234 12.65 -21.02 -8.47
CA GLU A 234 11.98 -20.77 -7.19
C GLU A 234 12.24 -19.34 -6.73
N TRP A 235 11.18 -18.56 -6.58
CA TRP A 235 11.24 -17.17 -6.13
C TRP A 235 10.45 -16.96 -4.86
N VAL A 236 11.03 -16.18 -3.92
CA VAL A 236 10.35 -15.68 -2.73
C VAL A 236 10.64 -14.21 -2.56
N PHE A 237 9.60 -13.43 -2.24
CA PHE A 237 9.72 -12.02 -1.89
C PHE A 237 9.50 -11.84 -0.38
N ILE A 238 10.40 -11.13 0.27
CA ILE A 238 10.26 -10.66 1.65
C ILE A 238 10.19 -9.14 1.58
N VAL A 239 9.04 -8.60 1.88
CA VAL A 239 8.80 -7.15 1.91
C VAL A 239 8.91 -6.68 3.35
N LEU A 240 9.78 -5.71 3.60
CA LEU A 240 9.95 -5.08 4.90
C LEU A 240 9.27 -3.71 4.87
N ASP A 241 8.33 -3.52 5.78
CA ASP A 241 7.52 -2.32 5.83
C ASP A 241 7.23 -1.95 7.29
N GLU A 242 7.64 -0.74 7.74
CA GLU A 242 7.47 -0.29 9.12
C GLU A 242 8.05 -1.26 10.18
N VAL A 243 9.32 -1.64 10.08
CA VAL A 243 9.93 -2.68 10.95
C VAL A 243 10.64 -2.11 12.19
N GLY A 244 10.41 -0.86 12.54
CA GLY A 244 11.11 -0.16 13.62
C GLY A 244 10.38 -0.11 14.97
N LEU A 245 9.27 -0.86 15.16
CA LEU A 245 8.50 -0.91 16.41
C LEU A 245 8.68 -2.26 17.14
N GLU A 246 8.29 -2.33 18.43
CA GLU A 246 8.74 -3.40 19.33
C GLU A 246 8.23 -4.80 18.99
N ASN A 247 7.01 -4.94 18.50
CA ASN A 247 6.43 -6.24 18.17
C ASN A 247 6.46 -6.48 16.67
N ILE A 248 7.22 -7.47 16.25
CA ILE A 248 7.28 -7.86 14.85
C ILE A 248 6.01 -8.63 14.47
N ILE A 249 5.49 -8.34 13.32
CA ILE A 249 4.39 -9.07 12.73
C ILE A 249 4.74 -9.52 11.32
N TYR A 250 4.15 -10.63 10.88
CA TYR A 250 4.10 -10.98 9.48
C TYR A 250 2.65 -11.14 9.02
N LEU A 251 2.39 -10.78 7.77
CA LEU A 251 1.03 -10.67 7.29
C LEU A 251 0.55 -11.96 6.63
N ARG A 252 -0.62 -12.48 7.08
CA ARG A 252 -1.30 -13.62 6.45
C ARG A 252 -2.21 -13.24 5.29
N ALA A 253 -2.51 -11.96 5.13
CA ALA A 253 -3.23 -11.39 4.00
C ALA A 253 -3.01 -9.88 3.94
N ASP A 254 -3.12 -9.31 2.74
CA ASP A 254 -2.86 -7.92 2.42
C ASP A 254 -3.96 -7.33 1.51
N GLY A 255 -4.04 -5.99 1.41
CA GLY A 255 -5.02 -5.27 0.59
C GLY A 255 -6.03 -4.44 1.38
N LEU A 256 -6.69 -3.48 0.74
CA LEU A 256 -7.65 -2.56 1.38
C LEU A 256 -9.07 -3.15 1.44
N ILE A 257 -9.74 -3.26 0.30
CA ILE A 257 -11.11 -3.80 0.21
C ILE A 257 -11.08 -5.31 0.14
N ARG A 258 -10.36 -5.85 -0.85
CA ARG A 258 -10.19 -7.29 -1.01
C ARG A 258 -8.90 -7.72 -0.35
N LYS A 259 -9.02 -8.63 0.62
CA LYS A 259 -7.85 -9.24 1.25
C LYS A 259 -7.34 -10.42 0.42
N HIS A 260 -6.12 -10.29 -0.07
CA HIS A 260 -5.38 -11.34 -0.77
C HIS A 260 -4.54 -12.11 0.23
N LYS A 261 -4.75 -13.43 0.30
CA LYS A 261 -4.01 -14.29 1.23
C LYS A 261 -2.55 -14.40 0.80
N THR A 262 -1.64 -14.25 1.75
CA THR A 262 -0.22 -14.53 1.59
C THR A 262 -0.03 -15.95 1.05
N HIS A 263 0.88 -16.11 0.11
CA HIS A 263 1.16 -17.42 -0.50
C HIS A 263 1.56 -18.43 0.58
N PRO A 264 0.97 -19.65 0.60
CA PRO A 264 1.18 -20.61 1.68
C PRO A 264 2.65 -20.95 1.93
N PHE A 265 3.45 -21.07 0.87
CA PHE A 265 4.88 -21.34 0.97
C PHE A 265 5.61 -20.23 1.75
N ALA A 266 5.46 -18.95 1.35
CA ALA A 266 6.11 -17.83 2.01
C ALA A 266 5.61 -17.64 3.46
N LEU A 267 4.31 -17.89 3.69
CA LEU A 267 3.72 -17.84 5.02
C LEU A 267 4.30 -18.92 5.94
N ASN A 268 4.52 -20.15 5.43
CA ASN A 268 5.11 -21.23 6.21
C ASN A 268 6.57 -20.95 6.56
N LEU A 269 7.37 -20.40 5.65
CA LEU A 269 8.74 -19.95 5.97
C LEU A 269 8.75 -18.96 7.15
N ALA A 270 7.85 -17.97 7.13
CA ALA A 270 7.74 -17.01 8.24
C ALA A 270 7.28 -17.66 9.56
N ARG A 271 6.38 -18.65 9.51
CA ARG A 271 5.93 -19.41 10.68
C ARG A 271 7.05 -20.24 11.30
N GLU A 272 7.80 -20.93 10.48
CA GLU A 272 8.93 -21.77 10.92
C GLU A 272 10.05 -20.92 11.54
N ALA A 273 10.41 -19.81 10.88
CA ALA A 273 11.38 -18.84 11.44
C ALA A 273 10.90 -18.25 12.75
N SER A 274 9.60 -17.90 12.86
CA SER A 274 9.00 -17.41 14.11
C SER A 274 9.07 -18.44 15.24
N ALA A 275 8.81 -19.70 14.94
CA ALA A 275 8.88 -20.79 15.92
C ALA A 275 10.31 -21.01 16.46
N ARG A 276 11.34 -20.78 15.62
CA ARG A 276 12.74 -20.87 16.05
C ARG A 276 13.26 -19.62 16.77
N SER A 277 12.50 -18.53 16.76
CA SER A 277 12.88 -17.26 17.38
C SER A 277 12.04 -16.92 18.62
N PRO A 278 11.93 -17.80 19.65
CA PRO A 278 11.00 -17.61 20.77
C PRO A 278 11.34 -16.41 21.66
N SER A 279 12.56 -15.88 21.55
CA SER A 279 12.99 -14.68 22.27
C SER A 279 12.55 -13.36 21.63
N ILE A 280 12.04 -13.41 20.39
CA ILE A 280 11.57 -12.24 19.64
C ILE A 280 10.03 -12.25 19.67
N PRO A 281 9.36 -11.13 20.03
CA PRO A 281 7.92 -11.05 19.98
C PRO A 281 7.44 -10.95 18.53
N ILE A 282 7.09 -12.10 17.94
CA ILE A 282 6.64 -12.22 16.54
C ILE A 282 5.22 -12.77 16.52
N THR A 283 4.31 -12.16 15.76
CA THR A 283 2.93 -12.63 15.62
C THR A 283 2.42 -12.55 14.19
N GLU A 284 1.60 -13.52 13.80
CA GLU A 284 0.87 -13.51 12.53
C GLU A 284 -0.35 -12.60 12.63
N ARG A 285 -0.54 -11.68 11.66
CA ARG A 285 -1.69 -10.76 11.63
C ARG A 285 -2.27 -10.57 10.22
N LEU A 286 -3.48 -10.03 10.17
CA LEU A 286 -4.05 -9.46 8.94
C LEU A 286 -3.46 -8.07 8.72
N GLY A 287 -3.07 -7.76 7.48
CA GLY A 287 -2.69 -6.42 7.09
C GLY A 287 -3.86 -5.43 7.21
N LEU A 288 -3.57 -4.23 7.66
CA LEU A 288 -4.56 -3.14 7.73
C LEU A 288 -4.71 -2.45 6.37
N ALA A 289 -3.59 -2.24 5.68
CA ALA A 289 -3.48 -1.59 4.38
C ALA A 289 -2.95 -2.56 3.32
N TYR A 290 -2.27 -2.05 2.33
CA TYR A 290 -1.50 -2.81 1.35
C TYR A 290 0.00 -2.55 1.55
N THR A 291 0.81 -3.41 0.98
CA THR A 291 2.26 -3.27 0.91
C THR A 291 2.74 -3.69 -0.49
N ASP A 292 4.01 -3.56 -0.77
CA ASP A 292 4.61 -4.04 -2.02
C ASP A 292 4.49 -5.57 -2.23
N ALA A 293 4.12 -6.34 -1.20
CA ALA A 293 3.81 -7.76 -1.37
C ALA A 293 2.47 -8.00 -2.10
N LEU A 294 1.55 -7.04 -2.09
CA LEU A 294 0.23 -7.22 -2.70
C LEU A 294 0.29 -7.48 -4.22
N PRO A 295 1.00 -6.68 -5.05
CA PRO A 295 1.13 -6.96 -6.48
C PRO A 295 1.79 -8.31 -6.79
N VAL A 296 2.71 -8.77 -5.93
CA VAL A 296 3.37 -10.07 -6.03
C VAL A 296 2.38 -11.19 -5.74
N THR A 297 1.64 -11.09 -4.64
CA THR A 297 0.63 -12.07 -4.18
C THR A 297 -0.52 -12.21 -5.19
N ILE A 298 -1.00 -11.09 -5.78
CA ILE A 298 -2.04 -11.13 -6.82
C ILE A 298 -1.61 -11.94 -8.03
N ARG A 299 -0.32 -11.97 -8.36
CA ARG A 299 0.27 -12.78 -9.44
C ARG A 299 0.53 -14.24 -9.05
N GLY A 300 0.20 -14.63 -7.82
CA GLY A 300 0.43 -15.99 -7.31
C GLY A 300 1.88 -16.30 -7.00
N ILE A 301 2.75 -15.31 -6.92
CA ILE A 301 4.16 -15.44 -6.58
C ILE A 301 4.29 -15.48 -5.05
N PRO A 302 5.15 -16.35 -4.48
CA PRO A 302 5.40 -16.38 -3.04
C PRO A 302 5.95 -15.05 -2.52
N ALA A 303 5.18 -14.39 -1.65
CA ALA A 303 5.59 -13.16 -0.97
C ALA A 303 5.06 -13.15 0.45
N VAL A 304 5.81 -12.57 1.38
CA VAL A 304 5.40 -12.28 2.76
C VAL A 304 5.86 -10.88 3.15
N THR A 305 4.99 -10.15 3.85
CA THR A 305 5.36 -8.87 4.44
C THR A 305 5.73 -9.05 5.90
N VAL A 306 6.84 -8.49 6.30
CA VAL A 306 7.28 -8.32 7.69
C VAL A 306 7.10 -6.86 8.05
N CYS A 307 6.31 -6.61 9.09
CA CYS A 307 6.07 -5.28 9.64
C CYS A 307 6.33 -5.27 11.14
N SER A 308 6.05 -4.15 11.79
CA SER A 308 6.03 -4.06 13.24
C SER A 308 4.86 -3.24 13.75
N VAL A 309 4.53 -3.43 15.03
CA VAL A 309 3.48 -2.67 15.71
C VAL A 309 3.95 -2.27 17.10
N PRO A 310 3.42 -1.19 17.69
CA PRO A 310 3.73 -0.83 19.07
C PRO A 310 3.42 -1.98 20.04
N ARG A 311 4.14 -2.02 21.16
CA ARG A 311 3.92 -3.04 22.21
C ARG A 311 2.48 -3.03 22.73
N ASP A 312 1.93 -1.86 22.95
CA ASP A 312 0.54 -1.67 23.31
C ASP A 312 -0.14 -0.74 22.29
N PRO A 313 -0.90 -1.32 21.34
CA PRO A 313 -1.61 -0.53 20.33
C PRO A 313 -2.68 0.40 20.91
N SER A 314 -3.11 0.19 22.17
CA SER A 314 -4.12 1.03 22.80
C SER A 314 -3.57 2.33 23.37
N THR A 315 -2.27 2.34 23.72
CA THR A 315 -1.59 3.47 24.37
C THR A 315 -0.56 4.13 23.47
N ALA A 316 -0.03 3.41 22.49
CA ALA A 316 1.01 3.93 21.60
C ALA A 316 0.40 4.68 20.43
N VAL A 317 0.88 5.89 20.21
CA VAL A 317 0.62 6.63 18.99
C VAL A 317 1.46 5.96 17.90
N SER A 318 0.80 5.31 16.95
CA SER A 318 1.47 4.99 15.70
C SER A 318 1.82 6.32 15.03
N HIS A 319 3.07 6.52 14.68
CA HIS A 319 3.52 7.70 13.95
C HIS A 319 3.29 7.57 12.44
N TRP A 320 2.59 6.52 12.05
CA TRP A 320 2.28 6.15 10.66
C TRP A 320 1.61 7.29 9.91
N HIS A 321 2.18 7.66 8.77
CA HIS A 321 1.73 8.76 7.92
C HIS A 321 1.61 10.11 8.67
N GLN A 322 2.54 10.39 9.60
CA GLN A 322 2.54 11.60 10.40
C GLN A 322 3.88 12.34 10.34
N VAL A 323 3.85 13.64 10.60
CA VAL A 323 5.06 14.48 10.75
C VAL A 323 5.96 14.05 11.93
N SER A 324 5.42 13.23 12.80
CA SER A 324 6.11 12.66 13.96
C SER A 324 6.79 11.32 13.67
N ASP A 325 6.73 10.78 12.43
CA ASP A 325 7.49 9.59 12.05
C ASP A 325 8.97 9.92 11.90
N ARG A 326 9.68 9.95 13.03
CA ARG A 326 11.07 10.37 13.15
C ARG A 326 11.91 9.30 13.81
N ILE A 327 13.22 9.38 13.61
CA ILE A 327 14.20 8.40 14.11
C ILE A 327 14.14 8.19 15.64
N GLU A 328 13.73 9.21 16.40
CA GLU A 328 13.61 9.13 17.86
C GLU A 328 12.56 8.11 18.32
N PHE A 329 11.63 7.72 17.44
CA PHE A 329 10.57 6.74 17.70
C PHE A 329 10.86 5.37 17.09
N VAL A 330 11.98 5.21 16.40
CA VAL A 330 12.43 3.92 15.86
C VAL A 330 13.31 3.22 16.90
N SER A 331 12.94 1.98 17.25
CA SER A 331 13.66 1.15 18.20
C SER A 331 14.82 0.40 17.52
N SER A 332 16.05 0.63 17.95
CA SER A 332 17.20 -0.14 17.49
C SER A 332 17.04 -1.64 17.76
N GLN A 333 16.47 -2.00 18.91
CA GLN A 333 16.18 -3.41 19.24
C GLN A 333 15.15 -4.03 18.29
N ALA A 334 14.15 -3.26 17.82
CA ALA A 334 13.19 -3.72 16.83
C ALA A 334 13.87 -3.97 15.49
N LEU A 335 14.76 -3.08 15.06
CA LEU A 335 15.54 -3.26 13.83
C LEU A 335 16.42 -4.52 13.91
N ASP A 336 17.13 -4.74 15.04
CA ASP A 336 17.92 -5.95 15.26
C ASP A 336 17.05 -7.22 15.25
N ASN A 337 15.90 -7.18 15.89
CA ASN A 337 14.96 -8.30 15.90
C ASN A 337 14.42 -8.61 14.51
N SER A 338 14.05 -7.56 13.74
CA SER A 338 13.58 -7.71 12.36
C SER A 338 14.69 -8.28 11.46
N HIS A 339 15.92 -7.78 11.61
CA HIS A 339 17.09 -8.31 10.90
C HIS A 339 17.30 -9.80 11.19
N ARG A 340 17.24 -10.21 12.47
CA ARG A 340 17.40 -11.61 12.88
C ARG A 340 16.27 -12.48 12.33
N PHE A 341 15.02 -12.03 12.46
CA PHE A 341 13.86 -12.77 11.96
C PHE A 341 13.90 -12.99 10.44
N VAL A 342 14.20 -11.94 9.69
CA VAL A 342 14.31 -12.04 8.21
C VAL A 342 15.50 -12.94 7.83
N TRP A 343 16.60 -12.88 8.55
CA TRP A 343 17.74 -13.76 8.33
C TRP A 343 17.37 -15.25 8.50
N GLU A 344 16.59 -15.59 9.53
CA GLU A 344 16.10 -16.97 9.72
C GLU A 344 15.23 -17.43 8.54
N ILE A 345 14.33 -16.55 8.03
CA ILE A 345 13.52 -16.87 6.84
C ILE A 345 14.41 -17.12 5.63
N MET A 346 15.46 -16.32 5.45
CA MET A 346 16.41 -16.46 4.32
C MET A 346 17.19 -17.77 4.40
N GLN A 347 17.66 -18.14 5.60
CA GLN A 347 18.39 -19.41 5.82
C GLN A 347 17.50 -20.62 5.55
N ASP A 348 16.23 -20.60 5.98
CA ASP A 348 15.28 -21.67 5.72
C ASP A 348 15.04 -21.86 4.22
N PHE A 349 14.85 -20.75 3.53
CA PHE A 349 14.65 -20.80 2.08
C PHE A 349 15.87 -21.31 1.33
N ASP A 350 17.08 -21.02 1.80
CA ASP A 350 18.33 -21.51 1.20
C ASP A 350 18.59 -22.99 1.47
N ALA A 351 18.16 -23.48 2.64
CA ALA A 351 18.35 -24.88 3.07
C ALA A 351 17.37 -25.86 2.43
N GLY A 352 16.13 -25.43 2.14
CA GLY A 352 15.05 -26.26 1.59
C GLY A 352 15.09 -26.38 0.10
#